data_83df93c8605696681bd4dd5e7cfc45d0
#
_entry.id   83df93c8605696681bd4dd5e7cfc45d0
#
_cell.length_a   1.000
_cell.length_b   1.000
_cell.length_c   1.000
_cell.angle_alpha   90.00
_cell.angle_beta   90.00
_cell.angle_gamma   90.00
#
_symmetry.space_group_name_H-M   'P 1'
#
loop_
_entity.id
_entity.type
_entity.pdbx_description
1 polymer ?
#
loop_
_entity_poly.entity_id
_entity_poly.type
_entity_poly.pdbx_seq_one_letter_code
_entity_poly.pdbx_strand_id
1 'polypeptide(L)'
;MRKMFLMFAAAGVVLSATELASAQEGRIQQRKENQQQRIANGVESGSLTPKETAHLENKEANLNKEIRADRKANGGNLTNNQKRQINRQQNRLSKNIYNQKHDGQHQ
;
A
#
# COMPACT_ATOMS: atom_id res chain seq x y z
N MET A 1 3.64 18.78 -5.48
CA MET A 1 3.08 18.87 -5.72
C MET A 1 2.31 18.82 -5.61
N ARG A 2 1.98 18.76 -5.25
CA ARG A 2 1.11 18.66 -5.25
C ARG A 2 0.26 19.05 -5.15
N LYS A 3 -0.08 19.42 -4.86
CA LYS A 3 -1.01 19.73 -4.80
C LYS A 3 -1.90 19.93 -5.13
N MET A 4 -2.15 20.06 -5.15
CA MET A 4 -3.07 20.25 -5.56
C MET A 4 -4.04 19.98 -5.70
N PHE A 5 -4.49 19.86 -5.51
CA PHE A 5 -5.39 19.62 -5.81
C PHE A 5 -6.36 19.55 -5.44
N LEU A 6 -6.71 19.77 -4.97
CA LEU A 6 -7.55 19.73 -4.70
C LEU A 6 -8.52 19.95 -4.81
N MET A 7 -8.81 20.28 -4.90
CA MET A 7 -9.67 20.60 -5.06
C MET A 7 -10.74 20.37 -5.34
N PHE A 8 -11.18 20.13 -5.38
CA PHE A 8 -11.97 20.00 -5.71
C PHE A 8 -12.86 19.66 -5.26
N ALA A 9 -13.01 19.65 -4.91
CA ALA A 9 -13.66 19.30 -4.59
C ALA A 9 -14.79 19.42 -4.41
N ALA A 10 -15.13 19.57 -4.31
CA ALA A 10 -15.99 19.79 -4.20
C ALA A 10 -17.13 19.59 -4.40
N ALA A 11 -17.47 19.81 -4.44
CA ALA A 11 -18.59 19.95 -4.85
C ALA A 11 -19.56 19.00 -4.42
N GLY A 12 -19.97 18.79 -3.47
CA GLY A 12 -21.09 18.07 -3.04
C GLY A 12 -21.62 17.05 -4.02
N VAL A 13 -20.76 16.40 -4.66
CA VAL A 13 -21.15 15.51 -5.70
C VAL A 13 -21.60 14.19 -5.13
N VAL A 14 -22.64 13.64 -5.70
CA VAL A 14 -23.04 12.29 -5.37
C VAL A 14 -21.98 11.34 -5.89
N LEU A 15 -21.49 10.47 -5.03
CA LEU A 15 -20.48 9.52 -5.42
C LEU A 15 -21.08 8.43 -6.30
N SER A 16 -20.52 8.26 -7.46
CA SER A 16 -20.87 7.16 -8.33
C SER A 16 -20.05 5.93 -7.95
N ALA A 17 -20.42 4.78 -8.51
CA ALA A 17 -19.64 3.57 -8.32
C ALA A 17 -18.19 3.74 -8.78
N THR A 18 -18.00 4.49 -9.86
CA THR A 18 -16.66 4.77 -10.39
C THR A 18 -15.83 5.56 -9.40
N GLU A 19 -16.43 6.55 -8.76
CA GLU A 19 -15.73 7.37 -7.79
C GLU A 19 -15.36 6.59 -6.54
N LEU A 20 -16.24 5.69 -6.09
CA LEU A 20 -15.93 4.80 -4.99
C LEU A 20 -14.77 3.87 -5.33
N ALA A 21 -14.76 3.35 -6.55
CA ALA A 21 -13.67 2.49 -7.00
C ALA A 21 -12.35 3.25 -7.00
N SER A 22 -12.36 4.49 -7.49
CA SER A 22 -11.17 5.33 -7.50
C SER A 22 -10.67 5.62 -6.09
N ALA A 23 -11.61 5.87 -5.15
CA ALA A 23 -11.23 6.12 -3.76
C ALA A 23 -10.60 4.89 -3.13
N GLN A 24 -11.10 3.70 -3.43
CA GLN A 24 -10.52 2.46 -2.93
C GLN A 24 -9.12 2.23 -3.49
N GLU A 25 -8.92 2.54 -4.77
CA GLU A 25 -7.59 2.41 -5.35
C GLU A 25 -6.62 3.44 -4.80
N GLY A 26 -7.11 4.64 -4.50
CA GLY A 26 -6.32 5.65 -3.83
C GLY A 26 -5.85 5.20 -2.46
N ARG A 27 -6.70 4.49 -1.72
CA ARG A 27 -6.32 3.95 -0.42
C ARG A 27 -5.26 2.86 -0.55
N ILE A 28 -5.35 2.04 -1.58
CA ILE A 28 -4.34 1.01 -1.84
C ILE A 28 -2.99 1.69 -2.09
N GLN A 29 -2.97 2.73 -2.91
CA GLN A 29 -1.75 3.46 -3.22
C GLN A 29 -1.18 4.14 -1.98
N GLN A 30 -2.03 4.79 -1.20
CA GLN A 30 -1.59 5.48 0.01
C GLN A 30 -1.03 4.50 1.04
N ARG A 31 -1.67 3.34 1.18
CA ARG A 31 -1.19 2.31 2.11
C ARG A 31 0.17 1.78 1.68
N LYS A 32 0.37 1.60 0.38
CA LYS A 32 1.66 1.19 -0.16
C LYS A 32 2.75 2.19 0.22
N GLU A 33 2.46 3.48 0.05
CA GLU A 33 3.41 4.54 0.40
C GLU A 33 3.69 4.56 1.89
N ASN A 34 2.66 4.39 2.71
CA ASN A 34 2.83 4.34 4.16
C ASN A 34 3.70 3.17 4.58
N GLN A 35 3.51 2.02 3.95
CA GLN A 35 4.30 0.84 4.25
C GLN A 35 5.76 1.05 3.89
N GLN A 36 6.03 1.66 2.73
CA GLN A 36 7.40 1.99 2.33
C GLN A 36 8.03 2.96 3.33
N GLN A 37 7.29 3.96 3.77
CA GLN A 37 7.77 4.92 4.75
C GLN A 37 8.10 4.23 6.08
N ARG A 38 7.26 3.31 6.51
CA ARG A 38 7.49 2.57 7.76
C ARG A 38 8.74 1.69 7.66
N ILE A 39 8.96 1.06 6.52
CA ILE A 39 10.17 0.27 6.31
C ILE A 39 11.41 1.19 6.35
N ALA A 40 11.35 2.31 5.65
CA ALA A 40 12.45 3.28 5.65
C ALA A 40 12.76 3.77 7.06
N ASN A 41 11.72 4.09 7.83
CA ASN A 41 11.89 4.53 9.21
C ASN A 41 12.53 3.44 10.07
N GLY A 42 12.16 2.18 9.82
CA GLY A 42 12.73 1.05 10.54
C GLY A 42 14.21 0.86 10.24
N VAL A 43 14.60 1.07 8.99
CA VAL A 43 16.01 1.02 8.60
C VAL A 43 16.80 2.14 9.29
N GLU A 44 16.25 3.35 9.22
CA GLU A 44 16.91 4.54 9.75
C GLU A 44 17.10 4.46 11.27
N SER A 45 16.09 3.95 11.97
CA SER A 45 16.14 3.83 13.43
C SER A 45 16.91 2.61 13.91
N GLY A 46 17.28 1.71 12.99
CA GLY A 46 17.95 0.46 13.36
C GLY A 46 16.99 -0.61 13.87
N SER A 47 15.68 -0.37 13.78
CA SER A 47 14.68 -1.35 14.22
C SER A 47 14.58 -2.54 13.28
N LEU A 48 15.01 -2.38 12.04
CA LEU A 48 15.02 -3.45 11.03
C LEU A 48 16.46 -3.80 10.68
N THR A 49 16.76 -5.09 10.70
CA THR A 49 18.04 -5.58 10.22
C THR A 49 18.04 -5.55 8.69
N PRO A 50 19.22 -5.59 8.05
CA PRO A 50 19.27 -5.68 6.58
C PRO A 50 18.51 -6.87 6.03
N LYS A 51 18.55 -8.01 6.71
CA LYS A 51 17.84 -9.20 6.28
C LYS A 51 16.32 -9.01 6.37
N GLU A 52 15.85 -8.41 7.46
CA GLU A 52 14.42 -8.11 7.63
C GLU A 52 13.96 -7.10 6.59
N THR A 53 14.79 -6.10 6.32
CA THR A 53 14.47 -5.09 5.31
C THR A 53 14.32 -5.74 3.94
N ALA A 54 15.26 -6.61 3.56
CA ALA A 54 15.20 -7.29 2.27
C ALA A 54 13.93 -8.15 2.18
N HIS A 55 13.59 -8.83 3.26
CA HIS A 55 12.39 -9.66 3.31
C HIS A 55 11.12 -8.84 3.09
N LEU A 56 11.01 -7.70 3.78
CA LEU A 56 9.85 -6.83 3.67
C LEU A 56 9.78 -6.19 2.28
N GLU A 57 10.92 -5.75 1.75
CA GLU A 57 10.94 -5.16 0.41
C GLU A 57 10.55 -6.17 -0.66
N ASN A 58 10.96 -7.43 -0.51
CA ASN A 58 10.54 -8.48 -1.44
C ASN A 58 9.04 -8.71 -1.39
N LYS A 59 8.45 -8.72 -0.20
CA LYS A 59 7.01 -8.87 -0.06
C LYS A 59 6.28 -7.69 -0.70
N GLU A 60 6.79 -6.48 -0.48
CA GLU A 60 6.21 -5.28 -1.07
C GLU A 60 6.28 -5.33 -2.59
N ALA A 61 7.43 -5.71 -3.14
CA ALA A 61 7.63 -5.82 -4.58
C ALA A 61 6.69 -6.85 -5.20
N ASN A 62 6.53 -7.99 -4.54
CA ASN A 62 5.65 -9.05 -5.03
C ASN A 62 4.20 -8.60 -5.03
N LEU A 63 3.77 -7.92 -3.98
CA LEU A 63 2.42 -7.40 -3.91
C LEU A 63 2.17 -6.34 -4.98
N ASN A 64 3.11 -5.44 -5.18
CA ASN A 64 2.99 -4.41 -6.22
C ASN A 64 2.93 -5.03 -7.61
N LYS A 65 3.68 -6.09 -7.83
CA LYS A 65 3.66 -6.82 -9.10
C LYS A 65 2.28 -7.45 -9.34
N GLU A 66 1.70 -8.03 -8.30
CA GLU A 66 0.37 -8.62 -8.38
C GLU A 66 -0.68 -7.56 -8.70
N ILE A 67 -0.60 -6.41 -8.04
CA ILE A 67 -1.54 -5.30 -8.28
C ILE A 67 -1.45 -4.85 -9.73
N ARG A 68 -0.24 -4.69 -10.27
CA ARG A 68 -0.08 -4.29 -11.66
C ARG A 68 -0.63 -5.33 -12.63
N ALA A 69 -0.40 -6.60 -12.33
CA ALA A 69 -0.91 -7.69 -13.18
C ALA A 69 -2.44 -7.73 -13.16
N ASP A 70 -3.03 -7.56 -11.97
CA ASP A 70 -4.48 -7.56 -11.83
C ASP A 70 -5.11 -6.40 -12.57
N ARG A 71 -4.52 -5.22 -12.49
CA ARG A 71 -5.02 -4.06 -13.23
C ARG A 71 -4.92 -4.29 -14.72
N LYS A 72 -3.80 -4.81 -15.17
CA LYS A 72 -3.59 -5.06 -16.59
C LYS A 72 -4.63 -6.04 -17.14
N ALA A 73 -4.94 -7.06 -16.36
CA ALA A 73 -5.92 -8.07 -16.76
C ALA A 73 -7.34 -7.49 -16.88
N ASN A 74 -7.63 -6.39 -16.19
CA ASN A 74 -8.96 -5.81 -16.12
C ASN A 74 -9.03 -4.40 -16.72
N GLY A 75 -8.17 -4.10 -17.67
CA GLY A 75 -8.22 -2.80 -18.37
C GLY A 75 -7.86 -1.61 -17.52
N GLY A 76 -7.02 -1.79 -16.52
CA GLY A 76 -6.53 -0.70 -15.68
C GLY A 76 -7.20 -0.60 -14.33
N ASN A 77 -8.25 -1.39 -14.08
CA ASN A 77 -8.99 -1.34 -12.83
C ASN A 77 -8.89 -2.66 -12.10
N LEU A 78 -9.15 -2.62 -10.80
CA LEU A 78 -9.21 -3.84 -9.98
C LEU A 78 -10.65 -4.23 -9.76
N THR A 79 -10.93 -5.53 -9.76
CA THR A 79 -12.25 -6.03 -9.39
C THR A 79 -12.43 -5.90 -7.88
N ASN A 80 -13.68 -5.99 -7.42
CA ASN A 80 -13.95 -5.94 -5.97
C ASN A 80 -13.27 -7.08 -5.23
N ASN A 81 -13.25 -8.27 -5.82
CA ASN A 81 -12.57 -9.41 -5.20
C ASN A 81 -11.08 -9.18 -5.11
N GLN A 82 -10.47 -8.62 -6.16
CA GLN A 82 -9.04 -8.30 -6.15
C GLN A 82 -8.72 -7.24 -5.09
N LYS A 83 -9.56 -6.22 -4.96
CA LYS A 83 -9.37 -5.20 -3.95
C LYS A 83 -9.40 -5.79 -2.54
N ARG A 84 -10.34 -6.68 -2.27
CA ARG A 84 -10.42 -7.32 -0.97
C ARG A 84 -9.19 -8.19 -0.70
N GLN A 85 -8.74 -8.92 -1.70
CA GLN A 85 -7.56 -9.76 -1.56
C GLN A 85 -6.30 -8.91 -1.32
N ILE A 86 -6.14 -7.85 -2.10
CA ILE A 86 -5.02 -6.92 -1.94
C ILE A 86 -5.07 -6.29 -0.55
N ASN A 87 -6.24 -5.88 -0.11
CA ASN A 87 -6.41 -5.29 1.20
C ASN A 87 -5.96 -6.25 2.32
N ARG A 88 -6.32 -7.52 2.20
CA ARG A 88 -5.88 -8.52 3.18
C ARG A 88 -4.36 -8.70 3.14
N GLN A 89 -3.79 -8.71 1.94
CA GLN A 89 -2.33 -8.83 1.80
C GLN A 89 -1.61 -7.62 2.37
N GLN A 90 -2.14 -6.43 2.13
CA GLN A 90 -1.57 -5.21 2.71
C GLN A 90 -1.68 -5.22 4.24
N ASN A 91 -2.79 -5.74 4.77
CA ASN A 91 -2.94 -5.87 6.22
C ASN A 91 -1.88 -6.81 6.78
N ARG A 92 -1.65 -7.95 6.13
CA ARG A 92 -0.62 -8.88 6.58
C ARG A 92 0.77 -8.28 6.50
N LEU A 93 1.05 -7.55 5.42
CA LEU A 93 2.34 -6.91 5.26
C LEU A 93 2.57 -5.83 6.33
N SER A 94 1.55 -5.02 6.61
CA SER A 94 1.62 -4.03 7.68
C SER A 94 1.92 -4.68 9.02
N LYS A 95 1.29 -5.82 9.29
CA LYS A 95 1.54 -6.57 10.52
C LYS A 95 2.95 -7.11 10.55
N ASN A 96 3.45 -7.61 9.43
CA ASN A 96 4.82 -8.10 9.34
C ASN A 96 5.82 -6.98 9.60
N ILE A 97 5.59 -5.80 9.03
CA ILE A 97 6.45 -4.65 9.28
C ILE A 97 6.49 -4.33 10.77
N TYR A 98 5.32 -4.26 11.39
CA TYR A 98 5.24 -3.98 12.82
C TYR A 98 5.99 -5.04 13.62
N ASN A 99 5.72 -6.31 13.35
CA ASN A 99 6.31 -7.41 14.10
C ASN A 99 7.82 -7.43 13.96
N GLN A 100 8.34 -7.20 12.77
CA GLN A 100 9.79 -7.24 12.57
C GLN A 100 10.49 -6.04 13.19
N LYS A 101 9.82 -4.90 13.25
CA LYS A 101 10.38 -3.73 13.94
C LYS A 101 10.38 -3.89 15.46
N HIS A 102 9.57 -4.80 15.98
CA HIS A 102 9.38 -4.98 17.43
C HIS A 102 9.74 -6.37 17.91
N ASP A 103 10.58 -7.10 17.18
CA ASP A 103 10.92 -8.48 17.51
C ASP A 103 12.20 -8.60 18.34
N GLY A 104 12.80 -7.49 18.71
CA GLY A 104 14.01 -7.51 19.52
C GLY A 104 15.30 -7.62 18.71
N GLN A 105 15.20 -7.77 17.40
CA GLN A 105 16.39 -7.78 16.53
C GLN A 105 16.67 -6.36 16.06
N HIS A 106 17.92 -5.96 16.13
CA HIS A 106 18.34 -4.60 15.75
C HIS A 106 19.63 -4.66 14.98
N GLN A 107 19.87 -3.61 14.23
CA GLN A 107 21.13 -3.45 13.55
C GLN A 107 22.26 -3.17 14.54
#